data_355c29f6f7f8405d63c0e9ee99ea918f
#
_entry.id   355c29f6f7f8405d63c0e9ee99ea918f
#
_cell.length_a   1.000
_cell.length_b   1.000
_cell.length_c   1.000
_cell.angle_alpha   90.00
_cell.angle_beta   90.00
_cell.angle_gamma   90.00
#
_symmetry.space_group_name_H-M   'P 1'
#
loop_
_entity.id
_entity.type
_entity.pdbx_description
1 polymer ?
#
loop_
_entity_poly.entity_id
_entity_poly.type
_entity_poly.pdbx_seq_one_letter_code
_entity_poly.pdbx_strand_id
1 'polypeptide(L)'
;MADKFEFTAKEREETIALIDHLRSTIGATLQPKDEEKLRVRLANSLTYNQVHRDVFGLNPILSGLQTAKIVVEEIGLKRDAVLAILLHPSVEDGFMTIEEVRSEFGESPARILHGLLRISELYKKNPVVESENFRNLLLSFAEDMRVILIMIADRVRLMRQIKDNTNDEARHEVSQEAAYLYAPLAHKLGLYKLKSELEDLSLK
;
A
#
# COMPACT_ATOMS: atom_id res chain seq x y z
N MET A 1 -17.40 -11.37 -20.13
CA MET A 1 -17.79 -10.83 -18.81
C MET A 1 -16.58 -10.92 -17.87
N ALA A 2 -16.17 -9.78 -17.29
CA ALA A 2 -15.18 -9.84 -16.23
C ALA A 2 -15.80 -10.56 -15.02
N ASP A 3 -15.08 -11.52 -14.45
CA ASP A 3 -15.55 -12.23 -13.28
C ASP A 3 -15.74 -11.26 -12.12
N LYS A 4 -16.83 -11.44 -11.39
CA LYS A 4 -17.10 -10.62 -10.21
C LYS A 4 -16.07 -10.93 -9.13
N PHE A 5 -15.50 -9.89 -8.51
CA PHE A 5 -14.57 -10.06 -7.40
C PHE A 5 -15.28 -10.71 -6.21
N GLU A 6 -14.68 -11.77 -5.69
CA GLU A 6 -15.16 -12.46 -4.50
C GLU A 6 -14.01 -12.78 -3.55
N PHE A 7 -14.29 -12.71 -2.26
CA PHE A 7 -13.35 -13.17 -1.22
C PHE A 7 -13.41 -14.69 -1.12
N THR A 8 -12.25 -15.32 -0.95
CA THR A 8 -12.22 -16.73 -0.52
C THR A 8 -12.58 -16.79 0.98
N ALA A 9 -12.93 -17.98 1.48
CA ALA A 9 -13.22 -18.17 2.90
C ALA A 9 -12.03 -17.78 3.78
N LYS A 10 -10.82 -18.18 3.39
CA LYS A 10 -9.59 -17.84 4.09
C LYS A 10 -9.36 -16.32 4.10
N GLU A 11 -9.56 -15.66 2.97
CA GLU A 11 -9.41 -14.21 2.86
C GLU A 11 -10.39 -13.46 3.77
N ARG A 12 -11.62 -13.94 3.90
CA ARG A 12 -12.60 -13.36 4.81
C ARG A 12 -12.13 -13.45 6.26
N GLU A 13 -11.64 -14.60 6.68
CA GLU A 13 -11.13 -14.79 8.04
C GLU A 13 -9.94 -13.87 8.31
N GLU A 14 -8.98 -13.81 7.40
CA GLU A 14 -7.82 -12.94 7.52
C GLU A 14 -8.20 -11.47 7.56
N THR A 15 -9.16 -11.06 6.73
CA THR A 15 -9.65 -9.68 6.68
C THR A 15 -10.28 -9.26 8.01
N ILE A 16 -11.15 -10.10 8.55
CA ILE A 16 -11.81 -9.83 9.85
C ILE A 16 -10.76 -9.74 10.95
N ALA A 17 -9.82 -10.67 10.99
CA ALA A 17 -8.76 -10.67 11.99
C ALA A 17 -7.89 -9.40 11.90
N LEU A 18 -7.53 -8.96 10.70
CA LEU A 18 -6.74 -7.76 10.49
C LEU A 18 -7.50 -6.49 10.88
N ILE A 19 -8.78 -6.40 10.54
CA ILE A 19 -9.62 -5.26 10.92
C ILE A 19 -9.69 -5.16 12.44
N ASP A 20 -9.96 -6.27 13.13
CA ASP A 20 -10.02 -6.30 14.58
C ASP A 20 -8.68 -5.93 15.22
N HIS A 21 -7.58 -6.43 14.67
CA HIS A 21 -6.24 -6.12 15.12
C HIS A 21 -5.91 -4.64 14.96
N LEU A 22 -6.17 -4.07 13.80
CA LEU A 22 -5.94 -2.64 13.54
C LEU A 22 -6.82 -1.77 14.44
N ARG A 23 -8.07 -2.16 14.64
CA ARG A 23 -8.97 -1.45 15.56
C ARG A 23 -8.40 -1.43 16.98
N SER A 24 -7.83 -2.54 17.44
CA SER A 24 -7.24 -2.61 18.78
C SER A 24 -5.94 -1.80 18.91
N THR A 25 -5.18 -1.66 17.83
CA THR A 25 -3.87 -0.96 17.84
C THR A 25 -3.98 0.54 17.64
N ILE A 26 -4.81 1.00 16.70
CA ILE A 26 -4.94 2.42 16.38
C ILE A 26 -6.32 3.02 16.64
N GLY A 27 -7.26 2.23 17.18
CA GLY A 27 -8.63 2.67 17.40
C GLY A 27 -8.75 3.97 18.17
N ALA A 28 -7.88 4.18 19.17
CA ALA A 28 -7.86 5.42 19.96
C ALA A 28 -7.44 6.66 19.13
N THR A 29 -6.80 6.48 17.99
CA THR A 29 -6.38 7.57 17.11
C THR A 29 -7.43 7.90 16.04
N LEU A 30 -8.43 7.01 15.86
CA LEU A 30 -9.48 7.22 14.88
C LEU A 30 -10.42 8.34 15.33
N GLN A 31 -10.91 9.11 14.37
CA GLN A 31 -11.92 10.13 14.61
C GLN A 31 -13.32 9.50 14.57
N PRO A 32 -14.33 10.14 15.17
CA PRO A 32 -15.70 9.67 15.07
C PRO A 32 -16.10 9.48 13.60
N LYS A 33 -16.73 8.37 13.30
CA LYS A 33 -17.21 7.99 11.96
C LYS A 33 -16.13 7.60 10.94
N ASP A 34 -14.84 7.64 11.26
CA ASP A 34 -13.78 7.17 10.35
C ASP A 34 -14.07 5.76 9.85
N GLU A 35 -14.31 4.85 10.76
CA GLU A 35 -14.55 3.45 10.46
C GLU A 35 -15.82 3.24 9.63
N GLU A 36 -16.89 3.97 9.96
CA GLU A 36 -18.15 3.91 9.21
C GLU A 36 -17.99 4.41 7.78
N LYS A 37 -17.35 5.57 7.62
CA LYS A 37 -17.09 6.17 6.29
C LYS A 37 -16.22 5.26 5.44
N LEU A 38 -15.17 4.68 6.02
CA LEU A 38 -14.28 3.76 5.31
C LEU A 38 -15.04 2.52 4.88
N ARG A 39 -15.86 1.95 5.76
CA ARG A 39 -16.68 0.79 5.45
C ARG A 39 -17.63 1.06 4.30
N VAL A 40 -18.28 2.23 4.27
CA VAL A 40 -19.16 2.63 3.17
C VAL A 40 -18.39 2.70 1.85
N ARG A 41 -17.22 3.31 1.86
CA ARG A 41 -16.38 3.41 0.64
C ARG A 41 -15.95 2.04 0.13
N LEU A 42 -15.51 1.15 1.03
CA LEU A 42 -15.11 -0.20 0.64
C LEU A 42 -16.28 -1.04 0.15
N ALA A 43 -17.44 -0.92 0.82
CA ALA A 43 -18.65 -1.60 0.39
C ALA A 43 -19.11 -1.15 -1.01
N ASN A 44 -19.02 0.17 -1.28
CA ASN A 44 -19.34 0.72 -2.59
C ASN A 44 -18.39 0.19 -3.67
N SER A 45 -17.10 0.09 -3.37
CA SER A 45 -16.13 -0.43 -4.33
C SER A 45 -16.43 -1.88 -4.71
N LEU A 46 -16.91 -2.68 -3.78
CA LEU A 46 -17.33 -4.06 -4.04
C LEU A 46 -18.64 -4.10 -4.82
N THR A 47 -19.63 -3.30 -4.42
CA THR A 47 -20.96 -3.25 -5.06
C THR A 47 -20.87 -2.85 -6.53
N TYR A 48 -20.03 -1.87 -6.84
CA TYR A 48 -19.87 -1.35 -8.20
C TYR A 48 -18.74 -2.04 -8.99
N ASN A 49 -18.26 -3.18 -8.52
CA ASN A 49 -17.23 -3.99 -9.18
C ASN A 49 -15.96 -3.20 -9.51
N GLN A 50 -15.49 -2.38 -8.56
CA GLN A 50 -14.30 -1.54 -8.68
C GLN A 50 -13.04 -2.21 -8.10
N VAL A 51 -13.15 -3.45 -7.64
CA VAL A 51 -12.06 -4.19 -7.00
C VAL A 51 -11.64 -5.34 -7.92
N HIS A 52 -10.35 -5.42 -8.22
CA HIS A 52 -9.78 -6.45 -9.09
C HIS A 52 -8.51 -7.02 -8.47
N ARG A 53 -8.30 -8.32 -8.67
CA ARG A 53 -7.06 -8.97 -8.25
C ARG A 53 -5.90 -8.49 -9.14
N ASP A 54 -4.70 -8.46 -8.57
CA ASP A 54 -3.50 -8.07 -9.32
C ASP A 54 -2.94 -9.25 -10.15
N VAL A 55 -1.79 -9.02 -10.77
CA VAL A 55 -1.11 -10.02 -11.62
C VAL A 55 -0.72 -11.28 -10.84
N PHE A 56 -0.62 -11.21 -9.53
CA PHE A 56 -0.33 -12.35 -8.65
C PHE A 56 -1.59 -13.04 -8.13
N GLY A 57 -2.77 -12.54 -8.49
CA GLY A 57 -4.05 -13.05 -7.99
C GLY A 57 -4.38 -12.60 -6.57
N LEU A 58 -3.70 -11.59 -6.05
CA LEU A 58 -3.90 -11.13 -4.67
C LEU A 58 -5.14 -10.25 -4.54
N ASN A 59 -5.79 -10.35 -3.37
CA ASN A 59 -6.94 -9.54 -3.01
C ASN A 59 -6.45 -8.15 -2.57
N PRO A 60 -6.80 -7.05 -3.29
CA PRO A 60 -6.27 -5.73 -2.98
C PRO A 60 -6.75 -5.17 -1.63
N ILE A 61 -7.92 -5.54 -1.17
CA ILE A 61 -8.43 -5.10 0.15
C ILE A 61 -7.59 -5.75 1.24
N LEU A 62 -7.39 -7.05 1.17
CA LEU A 62 -6.55 -7.77 2.12
C LEU A 62 -5.10 -7.29 2.07
N SER A 63 -4.56 -7.07 0.86
CA SER A 63 -3.22 -6.51 0.67
C SER A 63 -3.06 -5.14 1.34
N GLY A 64 -4.05 -4.26 1.19
CA GLY A 64 -4.05 -2.95 1.84
C GLY A 64 -4.03 -3.07 3.36
N LEU A 65 -4.83 -3.97 3.92
CA LEU A 65 -4.86 -4.21 5.37
C LEU A 65 -3.53 -4.76 5.89
N GLN A 66 -2.88 -5.64 5.13
CA GLN A 66 -1.58 -6.18 5.48
C GLN A 66 -0.48 -5.11 5.44
N THR A 67 -0.50 -4.23 4.44
CA THR A 67 0.41 -3.08 4.37
C THR A 67 0.17 -2.14 5.56
N ALA A 68 -1.10 -1.87 5.89
CA ALA A 68 -1.47 -1.06 7.05
C ALA A 68 -0.89 -1.63 8.34
N LYS A 69 -0.97 -2.94 8.53
CA LYS A 69 -0.38 -3.62 9.69
C LYS A 69 1.12 -3.37 9.79
N ILE A 70 1.84 -3.46 8.68
CA ILE A 70 3.28 -3.20 8.64
C ILE A 70 3.60 -1.76 9.03
N VAL A 71 2.89 -0.77 8.47
CA VAL A 71 3.16 0.64 8.80
C VAL A 71 2.85 0.95 10.26
N VAL A 72 1.87 0.30 10.85
CA VAL A 72 1.52 0.50 12.26
C VAL A 72 2.54 -0.18 13.18
N GLU A 73 2.84 -1.44 12.95
CA GLU A 73 3.67 -2.25 13.87
C GLU A 73 5.16 -2.10 13.64
N GLU A 74 5.61 -2.01 12.40
CA GLU A 74 7.03 -2.03 12.06
C GLU A 74 7.61 -0.65 11.73
N ILE A 75 6.78 0.33 11.44
CA ILE A 75 7.21 1.70 11.12
C ILE A 75 6.72 2.71 12.17
N GLY A 76 5.52 2.50 12.72
CA GLY A 76 4.98 3.35 13.77
C GLY A 76 4.04 4.46 13.30
N LEU A 77 3.54 4.38 12.07
CA LEU A 77 2.52 5.29 11.57
C LEU A 77 1.14 4.83 12.07
N LYS A 78 0.15 5.71 12.01
CA LYS A 78 -1.18 5.43 12.57
C LYS A 78 -2.30 5.78 11.59
N ARG A 79 -3.38 6.36 12.09
CA ARG A 79 -4.62 6.66 11.38
C ARG A 79 -4.45 7.19 9.96
N ASP A 80 -3.70 8.28 9.81
CA ASP A 80 -3.63 8.98 8.51
C ASP A 80 -3.02 8.11 7.42
N ALA A 81 -1.98 7.37 7.76
CA ALA A 81 -1.34 6.43 6.85
C ALA A 81 -2.25 5.24 6.54
N VAL A 82 -2.92 4.68 7.54
CA VAL A 82 -3.84 3.56 7.36
C VAL A 82 -5.00 3.95 6.44
N LEU A 83 -5.61 5.11 6.66
CA LEU A 83 -6.69 5.61 5.79
C LEU A 83 -6.19 5.82 4.36
N ALA A 84 -5.02 6.43 4.19
CA ALA A 84 -4.44 6.64 2.86
C ALA A 84 -4.21 5.32 2.13
N ILE A 85 -3.66 4.32 2.81
CA ILE A 85 -3.41 3.00 2.22
C ILE A 85 -4.72 2.35 1.76
N LEU A 86 -5.74 2.36 2.60
CA LEU A 86 -7.00 1.69 2.30
C LEU A 86 -7.83 2.40 1.23
N LEU A 87 -7.68 3.72 1.11
CA LEU A 87 -8.38 4.52 0.08
C LEU A 87 -7.59 4.63 -1.22
N HIS A 88 -6.30 4.32 -1.22
CA HIS A 88 -5.41 4.50 -2.37
C HIS A 88 -5.92 3.85 -3.66
N PRO A 89 -6.37 2.58 -3.68
CA PRO A 89 -6.85 1.99 -4.92
C PRO A 89 -8.03 2.76 -5.53
N SER A 90 -8.98 3.20 -4.73
CA SER A 90 -10.14 3.96 -5.21
C SER A 90 -9.74 5.31 -5.79
N VAL A 91 -8.78 5.98 -5.17
CA VAL A 91 -8.29 7.29 -5.64
C VAL A 91 -7.47 7.13 -6.92
N GLU A 92 -6.57 6.14 -6.97
CA GLU A 92 -5.73 5.88 -8.16
C GLU A 92 -6.59 5.52 -9.38
N ASP A 93 -7.64 4.73 -9.18
CA ASP A 93 -8.52 4.29 -10.26
C ASP A 93 -9.59 5.32 -10.65
N GLY A 94 -9.60 6.48 -9.99
CA GLY A 94 -10.50 7.59 -10.32
C GLY A 94 -11.92 7.48 -9.75
N PHE A 95 -12.18 6.54 -8.85
CA PHE A 95 -13.49 6.36 -8.23
C PHE A 95 -13.73 7.27 -7.02
N MET A 96 -12.66 7.87 -6.52
CA MET A 96 -12.71 8.82 -5.42
C MET A 96 -11.68 9.92 -5.67
N THR A 97 -12.04 11.18 -5.40
CA THR A 97 -11.11 12.31 -5.58
C THR A 97 -10.37 12.64 -4.29
N ILE A 98 -9.23 13.31 -4.43
CA ILE A 98 -8.48 13.85 -3.28
C ILE A 98 -9.34 14.81 -2.46
N GLU A 99 -10.17 15.62 -3.12
CA GLU A 99 -11.08 16.54 -2.44
C GLU A 99 -12.12 15.83 -1.59
N GLU A 100 -12.64 14.70 -2.07
CA GLU A 100 -13.54 13.86 -1.28
C GLU A 100 -12.84 13.28 -0.05
N VAL A 101 -11.59 12.84 -0.19
CA VAL A 101 -10.79 12.36 0.94
C VAL A 101 -10.59 13.48 1.96
N ARG A 102 -10.24 14.67 1.50
CA ARG A 102 -10.04 15.84 2.36
C ARG A 102 -11.31 16.19 3.14
N SER A 103 -12.44 16.17 2.46
CA SER A 103 -13.75 16.45 3.05
C SER A 103 -14.17 15.40 4.09
N GLU A 104 -13.98 14.13 3.79
CA GLU A 104 -14.44 13.04 4.64
C GLU A 104 -13.47 12.65 5.76
N PHE A 105 -12.16 12.71 5.49
CA PHE A 105 -11.14 12.17 6.40
C PHE A 105 -10.10 13.20 6.85
N GLY A 106 -10.07 14.37 6.24
CA GLY A 106 -9.17 15.44 6.64
C GLY A 106 -7.99 15.66 5.70
N GLU A 107 -7.22 16.71 6.00
CA GLU A 107 -6.10 17.18 5.17
C GLU A 107 -4.94 16.17 5.14
N SER A 108 -4.62 15.54 6.28
CA SER A 108 -3.44 14.70 6.39
C SER A 108 -3.52 13.43 5.53
N PRO A 109 -4.60 12.64 5.57
CA PRO A 109 -4.75 11.52 4.63
C PRO A 109 -4.77 11.97 3.16
N ALA A 110 -5.40 13.11 2.86
CA ALA A 110 -5.43 13.65 1.50
C ALA A 110 -4.04 14.01 0.99
N ARG A 111 -3.20 14.59 1.84
CA ARG A 111 -1.81 14.94 1.50
C ARG A 111 -0.99 13.70 1.18
N ILE A 112 -1.12 12.64 1.99
CA ILE A 112 -0.43 11.37 1.75
C ILE A 112 -0.86 10.80 0.39
N LEU A 113 -2.16 10.75 0.12
CA LEU A 113 -2.69 10.25 -1.15
C LEU A 113 -2.23 11.07 -2.34
N HIS A 114 -2.19 12.39 -2.21
CA HIS A 114 -1.67 13.25 -3.26
C HIS A 114 -0.20 12.91 -3.57
N GLY A 115 0.61 12.69 -2.53
CA GLY A 115 2.01 12.27 -2.70
C GLY A 115 2.15 10.92 -3.38
N LEU A 116 1.32 9.94 -3.00
CA LEU A 116 1.31 8.62 -3.62
C LEU A 116 0.96 8.70 -5.11
N LEU A 117 -0.02 9.53 -5.48
CA LEU A 117 -0.39 9.74 -6.88
C LEU A 117 0.73 10.38 -7.69
N ARG A 118 1.41 11.38 -7.14
CA ARG A 118 2.54 12.04 -7.80
C ARG A 118 3.68 11.07 -8.06
N ILE A 119 3.98 10.20 -7.12
CA ILE A 119 5.03 9.19 -7.28
C ILE A 119 4.61 8.13 -8.30
N SER A 120 3.35 7.74 -8.32
CA SER A 120 2.83 6.82 -9.34
C SER A 120 3.02 7.38 -10.75
N GLU A 121 2.76 8.68 -10.94
CA GLU A 121 3.00 9.35 -12.22
C GLU A 121 4.50 9.37 -12.58
N LEU A 122 5.36 9.58 -11.60
CA LEU A 122 6.81 9.56 -11.80
C LEU A 122 7.30 8.19 -12.29
N TYR A 123 6.76 7.12 -11.71
CA TYR A 123 7.06 5.74 -12.15
C TYR A 123 6.70 5.53 -13.63
N LYS A 124 5.56 6.02 -14.05
CA LYS A 124 5.10 5.86 -15.44
C LYS A 124 5.99 6.58 -16.45
N LYS A 125 6.63 7.68 -16.03
CA LYS A 125 7.48 8.51 -16.91
C LYS A 125 8.94 8.07 -16.94
N ASN A 126 9.38 7.25 -16.02
CA ASN A 126 10.78 6.86 -15.86
C ASN A 126 10.94 5.34 -16.00
N PRO A 127 11.37 4.85 -17.16
CA PRO A 127 11.50 3.40 -17.38
C PRO A 127 12.65 2.75 -16.61
N VAL A 128 13.63 3.53 -16.10
CA VAL A 128 14.80 3.02 -15.39
C VAL A 128 14.65 3.31 -13.89
N VAL A 129 13.91 2.46 -13.18
CA VAL A 129 13.64 2.61 -11.76
C VAL A 129 14.80 2.17 -10.85
N GLU A 130 15.80 1.50 -11.40
CA GLU A 130 16.92 0.92 -10.65
C GLU A 130 18.08 1.90 -10.45
N SER A 131 18.05 3.08 -11.07
CA SER A 131 19.15 4.03 -11.00
C SER A 131 19.17 4.80 -9.69
N GLU A 132 20.38 5.18 -9.24
CA GLU A 132 20.55 6.05 -8.09
C GLU A 132 19.85 7.41 -8.31
N ASN A 133 19.90 7.93 -9.53
CA ASN A 133 19.19 9.16 -9.89
C ASN A 133 17.69 9.05 -9.66
N PHE A 134 17.09 7.91 -9.99
CA PHE A 134 15.68 7.69 -9.78
C PHE A 134 15.34 7.68 -8.28
N ARG A 135 16.18 7.03 -7.45
CA ARG A 135 16.00 7.04 -5.99
C ARG A 135 16.06 8.46 -5.42
N ASN A 136 17.03 9.24 -5.85
CA ASN A 136 17.17 10.63 -5.42
C ASN A 136 15.99 11.48 -5.87
N LEU A 137 15.50 11.23 -7.07
CA LEU A 137 14.32 11.91 -7.61
C LEU A 137 13.08 11.60 -6.78
N LEU A 138 12.84 10.33 -6.43
CA LEU A 138 11.74 9.94 -5.54
C LEU A 138 11.80 10.67 -4.20
N LEU A 139 12.96 10.70 -3.59
CA LEU A 139 13.14 11.38 -2.31
C LEU A 139 12.91 12.89 -2.41
N SER A 140 13.28 13.51 -3.53
CA SER A 140 13.06 14.95 -3.73
C SER A 140 11.60 15.31 -4.00
N PHE A 141 10.82 14.38 -4.58
CA PHE A 141 9.39 14.59 -4.84
C PHE A 141 8.51 14.28 -3.64
N ALA A 142 9.01 13.58 -2.66
CA ALA A 142 8.25 13.23 -1.47
C ALA A 142 8.29 14.40 -0.47
N GLU A 143 7.34 15.30 -0.57
CA GLU A 143 7.15 16.37 0.42
C GLU A 143 6.82 15.80 1.79
N ASP A 144 6.11 14.67 1.81
CA ASP A 144 5.72 13.95 3.02
C ASP A 144 6.42 12.58 3.01
N MET A 145 7.35 12.38 3.94
CA MET A 145 8.13 11.13 4.03
C MET A 145 7.27 9.90 4.33
N ARG A 146 6.07 10.09 4.86
CA ARG A 146 5.13 8.99 5.07
C ARG A 146 4.81 8.27 3.76
N VAL A 147 4.83 8.99 2.63
CA VAL A 147 4.62 8.42 1.30
C VAL A 147 5.68 7.35 1.00
N ILE A 148 6.94 7.68 1.20
CA ILE A 148 8.05 6.73 0.95
C ILE A 148 7.98 5.55 1.93
N LEU A 149 7.67 5.81 3.19
CA LEU A 149 7.53 4.76 4.20
C LEU A 149 6.40 3.77 3.83
N ILE A 150 5.29 4.28 3.33
CA ILE A 150 4.17 3.44 2.85
C ILE A 150 4.60 2.58 1.66
N MET A 151 5.33 3.17 0.71
CA MET A 151 5.81 2.45 -0.46
C MET A 151 6.74 1.29 -0.08
N ILE A 152 7.63 1.54 0.87
CA ILE A 152 8.53 0.50 1.39
C ILE A 152 7.72 -0.62 2.05
N ALA A 153 6.77 -0.26 2.91
CA ALA A 153 5.90 -1.23 3.59
C ALA A 153 5.11 -2.07 2.59
N ASP A 154 4.58 -1.45 1.56
CA ASP A 154 3.82 -2.14 0.53
C ASP A 154 4.69 -3.14 -0.23
N ARG A 155 5.93 -2.79 -0.54
CA ARG A 155 6.84 -3.71 -1.21
C ARG A 155 7.26 -4.88 -0.30
N VAL A 156 7.48 -4.62 0.99
CA VAL A 156 7.74 -5.69 1.97
C VAL A 156 6.56 -6.66 2.02
N ARG A 157 5.35 -6.13 2.12
CA ARG A 157 4.12 -6.93 2.10
C ARG A 157 4.06 -7.79 0.84
N LEU A 158 4.27 -7.19 -0.33
CA LEU A 158 4.24 -7.90 -1.61
C LEU A 158 5.26 -9.03 -1.65
N MET A 159 6.50 -8.76 -1.28
CA MET A 159 7.57 -9.76 -1.29
C MET A 159 7.27 -10.94 -0.36
N ARG A 160 6.67 -10.68 0.81
CA ARG A 160 6.24 -11.75 1.72
C ARG A 160 5.16 -12.63 1.10
N GLN A 161 4.25 -12.05 0.32
CA GLN A 161 3.11 -12.77 -0.26
C GLN A 161 3.46 -13.58 -1.51
N ILE A 162 4.44 -13.14 -2.29
CA ILE A 162 4.69 -13.73 -3.62
C ILE A 162 5.85 -14.73 -3.67
N LYS A 163 6.52 -14.98 -2.56
CA LYS A 163 7.71 -15.85 -2.55
C LYS A 163 7.49 -17.24 -3.17
N ASP A 164 6.27 -17.76 -3.10
CA ASP A 164 5.89 -19.05 -3.65
C ASP A 164 4.92 -18.93 -4.85
N ASN A 165 4.78 -17.74 -5.41
CA ASN A 165 3.87 -17.51 -6.54
C ASN A 165 4.46 -18.07 -7.84
N THR A 166 3.59 -18.59 -8.71
CA THR A 166 3.99 -19.27 -9.96
C THR A 166 4.27 -18.31 -11.11
N ASN A 167 3.93 -17.03 -10.99
CA ASN A 167 4.22 -16.03 -12.03
C ASN A 167 5.66 -15.54 -11.89
N ASP A 168 6.60 -16.31 -12.42
CA ASP A 168 8.04 -16.08 -12.26
C ASP A 168 8.52 -14.78 -12.89
N GLU A 169 7.94 -14.39 -14.02
CA GLU A 169 8.31 -13.13 -14.69
C GLU A 169 7.96 -11.92 -13.84
N ALA A 170 6.72 -11.88 -13.34
CA ALA A 170 6.28 -10.78 -12.46
C ALA A 170 7.04 -10.77 -11.14
N ARG A 171 7.34 -11.95 -10.57
CA ARG A 171 8.14 -12.06 -9.36
C ARG A 171 9.55 -11.52 -9.56
N HIS A 172 10.17 -11.84 -10.69
CA HIS A 172 11.52 -11.38 -11.01
C HIS A 172 11.57 -9.84 -11.09
N GLU A 173 10.59 -9.24 -11.77
CA GLU A 173 10.50 -7.79 -11.91
C GLU A 173 10.38 -7.08 -10.56
N VAL A 174 9.45 -7.50 -9.70
CA VAL A 174 9.27 -6.87 -8.40
C VAL A 174 10.44 -7.15 -7.45
N SER A 175 11.10 -8.31 -7.60
CA SER A 175 12.29 -8.65 -6.82
C SER A 175 13.48 -7.76 -7.18
N GLN A 176 13.68 -7.45 -8.44
CA GLN A 176 14.71 -6.51 -8.88
C GLN A 176 14.47 -5.11 -8.30
N GLU A 177 13.24 -4.62 -8.36
CA GLU A 177 12.89 -3.34 -7.76
C GLU A 177 13.10 -3.35 -6.25
N ALA A 178 12.76 -4.45 -5.58
CA ALA A 178 12.97 -4.58 -4.14
C ALA A 178 14.46 -4.49 -3.78
N ALA A 179 15.33 -5.13 -4.54
CA ALA A 179 16.77 -5.12 -4.30
C ALA A 179 17.43 -3.79 -4.67
N TYR A 180 17.06 -3.19 -5.80
CA TYR A 180 17.77 -2.04 -6.36
C TYR A 180 17.14 -0.68 -6.04
N LEU A 181 15.87 -0.65 -5.67
CA LEU A 181 15.17 0.58 -5.31
C LEU A 181 14.75 0.63 -3.84
N TYR A 182 13.94 -0.34 -3.41
CA TYR A 182 13.30 -0.27 -2.09
C TYR A 182 14.25 -0.56 -0.93
N ALA A 183 15.16 -1.52 -1.08
CA ALA A 183 16.15 -1.79 -0.04
C ALA A 183 17.09 -0.60 0.18
N PRO A 184 17.65 0.03 -0.88
CA PRO A 184 18.43 1.27 -0.70
C PRO A 184 17.63 2.42 -0.09
N LEU A 185 16.36 2.59 -0.44
CA LEU A 185 15.49 3.61 0.18
C LEU A 185 15.31 3.33 1.68
N ALA A 186 15.02 2.08 2.04
CA ALA A 186 14.88 1.68 3.43
C ALA A 186 16.18 1.94 4.22
N HIS A 187 17.33 1.67 3.62
CA HIS A 187 18.63 1.97 4.22
C HIS A 187 18.80 3.46 4.50
N LYS A 188 18.50 4.32 3.53
CA LYS A 188 18.61 5.78 3.70
C LYS A 188 17.72 6.31 4.82
N LEU A 189 16.58 5.66 5.06
CA LEU A 189 15.64 6.07 6.09
C LEU A 189 15.86 5.37 7.44
N GLY A 190 16.92 4.57 7.57
CA GLY A 190 17.26 3.89 8.81
C GLY A 190 16.42 2.66 9.12
N LEU A 191 15.66 2.16 8.16
CA LEU A 191 14.80 0.98 8.32
C LEU A 191 15.60 -0.29 8.00
N TYR A 192 16.62 -0.57 8.79
CA TYR A 192 17.60 -1.61 8.49
C TYR A 192 17.03 -3.03 8.51
N LYS A 193 16.05 -3.30 9.37
CA LYS A 193 15.39 -4.60 9.44
C LYS A 193 14.60 -4.87 8.17
N LEU A 194 13.82 -3.89 7.71
CA LEU A 194 13.05 -4.01 6.47
C LEU A 194 13.96 -4.08 5.25
N LYS A 195 15.07 -3.31 5.25
CA LYS A 195 16.10 -3.39 4.21
C LYS A 195 16.63 -4.81 4.07
N SER A 196 17.06 -5.41 5.17
CA SER A 196 17.62 -6.76 5.18
C SER A 196 16.59 -7.79 4.69
N GLU A 197 15.35 -7.66 5.11
CA GLU A 197 14.27 -8.55 4.67
C GLU A 197 14.02 -8.42 3.15
N LEU A 198 13.99 -7.19 2.62
CA LEU A 198 13.84 -6.97 1.17
C LEU A 198 14.98 -7.60 0.38
N GLU A 199 16.21 -7.48 0.85
CA GLU A 199 17.37 -8.11 0.22
C GLU A 199 17.25 -9.63 0.24
N ASP A 200 16.92 -10.21 1.38
CA ASP A 200 16.77 -11.66 1.53
C ASP A 200 15.66 -12.24 0.65
N LEU A 201 14.49 -11.60 0.64
CA LEU A 201 13.36 -12.05 -0.16
C LEU A 201 13.60 -11.89 -1.66
N SER A 202 14.39 -10.90 -2.08
CA SER A 202 14.69 -10.67 -3.50
C SER A 202 15.65 -11.72 -4.08
N LEU A 203 16.36 -12.46 -3.26
CA LEU A 203 17.26 -13.53 -3.67
C LEU A 203 16.54 -14.86 -3.91
N LYS A 204 15.29 -14.96 -3.54
CA LYS A 204 14.48 -16.17 -3.69
C LYS A 204 13.57 -16.09 -4.89
#